data_278adcc42cb9f7667358778091c4547d
#
_entry.id   278adcc42cb9f7667358778091c4547d
#
_cell.length_a   1.000
_cell.length_b   1.000
_cell.length_c   1.000
_cell.angle_alpha   90.00
_cell.angle_beta   90.00
_cell.angle_gamma   90.00
#
_symmetry.space_group_name_H-M   'P 1'
#
loop_
_entity.id
_entity.type
_entity.pdbx_description
1 polymer ?
#
loop_
_entity_poly.entity_id
_entity_poly.type
_entity_poly.pdbx_seq_one_letter_code
_entity_poly.pdbx_strand_id
1 'polypeptide(L)'
;IAQCLVGSEMCIRDRYREEFTPEELAALELQLGDFVAGMSSDNITMKAMKEYFTKQTGKRPDQVFPFSSAFKYSGAVFGQRAFVLGAPEFLLRSQYDNYRQPIEHYGSQGYRVLVFGEYQGTLDGKELTAPVIPSGMILLANPIREQAPETFRYFAEQGVTIKVISGDNPVTVSEVAKEAGIENAHLYVDASTLNTADDMLDAVDRYTVFGRVTPEQKRQLVGALKQRGHTVAMTGDGVNDVLALKDADCSVAMASGSDAAAHAAQIVLLESDFAKMPSVVAEGRRVVNNIERTASLFLVKNIFSLLMSVFSIVFMMNYPLEPSQISLISMFTIGVPAFLMSLEQNKNRIRGHFLSNVFFRALPAGITDFVVISGLVIFCQEFNVADSDLSTSCTILLAIVGVMILYRIASPMTKYHWAMWFTMIFGLLFCMIFMNQIFAISTLSRRCAMLLIIFAVITEPALRYLSLLVQKIWDLAGWIAKKLEERKRARTLEFPQIAVKK
;
A
#
# COMPACT_ATOMS: atom_id res chain seq x y z
N ILE A 1 5.75 -12.07 -2.16
CA ILE A 1 4.54 -12.45 -1.38
C ILE A 1 4.56 -13.93 -0.96
N ALA A 2 5.18 -14.85 -1.72
CA ALA A 2 5.12 -16.29 -1.42
C ALA A 2 5.59 -16.65 0.00
N GLN A 3 6.65 -16.03 0.51
CA GLN A 3 7.13 -16.27 1.87
C GLN A 3 6.24 -15.67 2.97
N CYS A 4 5.52 -14.61 2.67
CA CYS A 4 4.59 -13.97 3.61
C CYS A 4 3.25 -14.71 3.77
N LEU A 5 2.94 -15.63 2.86
CA LEU A 5 1.69 -16.40 2.79
C LEU A 5 1.76 -17.70 3.56
N VAL A 6 2.95 -18.21 3.70
CA VAL A 6 3.21 -19.49 4.31
C VAL A 6 3.46 -19.28 5.80
N GLY A 7 2.91 -20.14 6.65
CA GLY A 7 3.14 -20.13 8.08
C GLY A 7 4.63 -20.20 8.39
N SER A 8 5.04 -19.66 9.53
CA SER A 8 6.42 -19.74 10.03
C SER A 8 6.84 -21.16 10.39
N GLU A 9 5.93 -22.13 10.29
CA GLU A 9 6.16 -23.53 10.62
C GLU A 9 6.21 -24.36 9.35
N MET A 10 7.39 -24.89 9.05
CA MET A 10 7.60 -25.83 7.96
C MET A 10 7.45 -27.25 8.54
N CYS A 11 6.55 -28.04 7.97
CA CYS A 11 6.35 -29.42 8.41
C CYS A 11 6.99 -30.39 7.42
N ILE A 12 7.74 -31.36 7.93
CA ILE A 12 8.21 -32.51 7.13
C ILE A 12 7.08 -33.49 7.07
N ARG A 13 6.53 -33.71 5.85
CA ARG A 13 5.37 -34.59 5.69
C ARG A 13 5.71 -36.00 5.33
N ASP A 14 6.80 -36.24 4.58
CA ASP A 14 7.20 -37.62 4.26
C ASP A 14 8.63 -37.74 3.71
N ARG A 15 9.08 -38.97 3.58
CA ARG A 15 10.33 -39.41 2.99
C ARG A 15 9.98 -40.31 1.82
N TYR A 16 10.55 -40.04 0.68
CA TYR A 16 10.24 -40.87 -0.48
C TYR A 16 11.43 -41.74 -0.90
N ARG A 17 11.18 -43.02 -0.83
CA ARG A 17 11.78 -44.09 -1.63
C ARG A 17 10.84 -45.28 -1.61
N GLU A 18 10.43 -45.79 -2.76
CA GLU A 18 9.44 -46.86 -2.87
C GLU A 18 9.89 -48.21 -2.26
N GLU A 19 11.16 -48.37 -1.89
CA GLU A 19 11.79 -49.62 -1.52
C GLU A 19 12.74 -49.51 -0.29
N PHE A 20 12.38 -48.81 0.75
CA PHE A 20 13.15 -48.89 2.00
C PHE A 20 12.68 -50.06 2.87
N THR A 21 13.63 -50.91 3.26
CA THR A 21 13.40 -51.76 4.41
C THR A 21 13.32 -50.92 5.70
N PRO A 22 12.61 -51.40 6.75
CA PRO A 22 12.54 -50.66 8.01
C PRO A 22 13.92 -50.37 8.63
N GLU A 23 14.91 -51.20 8.37
CA GLU A 23 16.28 -51.05 8.85
C GLU A 23 17.04 -49.94 8.12
N GLU A 24 16.90 -49.88 6.79
CA GLU A 24 17.50 -48.82 5.97
C GLU A 24 16.90 -47.46 6.29
N LEU A 25 15.61 -47.42 6.54
CA LEU A 25 14.90 -46.21 6.94
C LEU A 25 15.41 -45.68 8.30
N ALA A 26 15.56 -46.60 9.29
CA ALA A 26 16.11 -46.25 10.61
C ALA A 26 17.56 -45.74 10.51
N ALA A 27 18.35 -46.33 9.62
CA ALA A 27 19.74 -45.89 9.39
C ALA A 27 19.79 -44.48 8.75
N LEU A 28 18.91 -44.19 7.79
CA LEU A 28 18.80 -42.87 7.17
C LEU A 28 18.32 -41.81 8.18
N GLU A 29 17.37 -42.14 9.06
CA GLU A 29 16.92 -41.24 10.11
C GLU A 29 18.06 -40.85 11.05
N LEU A 30 18.87 -41.80 11.46
CA LEU A 30 20.03 -41.55 12.33
C LEU A 30 21.09 -40.68 11.63
N GLN A 31 21.37 -40.94 10.32
CA GLN A 31 22.31 -40.13 9.55
C GLN A 31 21.79 -38.68 9.37
N LEU A 32 20.50 -38.52 9.06
CA LEU A 32 19.89 -37.20 8.97
C LEU A 32 19.88 -36.49 10.33
N GLY A 33 19.61 -37.20 11.41
CA GLY A 33 19.66 -36.64 12.76
C GLY A 33 21.05 -36.11 13.13
N ASP A 34 22.11 -36.89 12.87
CA ASP A 34 23.50 -36.45 13.10
C ASP A 34 23.89 -35.27 12.21
N PHE A 35 23.49 -35.31 10.93
CA PHE A 35 23.72 -34.21 9.97
C PHE A 35 23.07 -32.92 10.42
N VAL A 36 21.77 -32.97 10.74
CA VAL A 36 20.98 -31.83 11.14
C VAL A 36 21.42 -31.26 12.49
N ALA A 37 21.84 -32.13 13.44
CA ALA A 37 22.35 -31.69 14.74
C ALA A 37 23.63 -30.86 14.62
N GLY A 38 24.48 -31.19 13.63
CA GLY A 38 25.71 -30.47 13.37
C GLY A 38 25.53 -29.11 12.69
N MET A 39 24.39 -28.86 12.06
CA MET A 39 24.13 -27.62 11.33
C MET A 39 23.70 -26.48 12.23
N SER A 40 23.93 -25.22 11.82
CA SER A 40 23.32 -24.04 12.45
C SER A 40 21.79 -23.98 12.15
N SER A 41 21.04 -23.32 13.02
CA SER A 41 19.57 -23.17 12.88
C SER A 41 19.20 -21.85 12.15
N ASP A 42 20.01 -21.41 11.19
CA ASP A 42 19.92 -20.08 10.60
C ASP A 42 18.75 -19.93 9.62
N ASN A 43 18.06 -21.01 9.27
CA ASN A 43 16.89 -20.95 8.40
C ASN A 43 15.75 -21.87 8.89
N ILE A 44 14.52 -21.53 8.48
CA ILE A 44 13.29 -22.23 8.84
C ILE A 44 13.32 -23.71 8.44
N THR A 45 13.90 -24.06 7.29
CA THR A 45 14.06 -25.44 6.82
C THR A 45 14.90 -26.27 7.81
N MET A 46 16.05 -25.75 8.23
CA MET A 46 16.92 -26.46 9.15
C MET A 46 16.30 -26.58 10.54
N LYS A 47 15.54 -25.56 10.97
CA LYS A 47 14.79 -25.61 12.22
C LYS A 47 13.75 -26.73 12.21
N ALA A 48 12.91 -26.80 11.16
CA ALA A 48 11.92 -27.85 10.98
C ALA A 48 12.57 -29.26 10.91
N MET A 49 13.71 -29.37 10.26
CA MET A 49 14.46 -30.63 10.20
C MET A 49 14.99 -31.05 11.57
N LYS A 50 15.48 -30.11 12.39
CA LYS A 50 15.93 -30.42 13.76
C LYS A 50 14.77 -30.88 14.68
N GLU A 51 13.62 -30.28 14.52
CA GLU A 51 12.41 -30.66 15.26
C GLU A 51 11.91 -32.06 14.89
N TYR A 52 12.05 -32.45 13.62
CA TYR A 52 11.60 -33.73 13.11
C TYR A 52 12.61 -34.87 13.33
N PHE A 53 13.89 -34.68 12.95
CA PHE A 53 14.95 -35.67 13.06
C PHE A 53 15.66 -35.58 14.40
N THR A 54 14.99 -36.05 15.44
CA THR A 54 15.50 -36.01 16.83
C THR A 54 16.39 -37.21 17.18
N LYS A 55 16.30 -38.32 16.44
CA LYS A 55 17.12 -39.52 16.65
C LYS A 55 18.53 -39.30 16.12
N GLN A 56 19.54 -39.51 16.97
CA GLN A 56 20.96 -39.24 16.64
C GLN A 56 21.83 -40.38 17.18
N THR A 57 22.95 -40.64 16.50
CA THR A 57 24.00 -41.53 17.02
C THR A 57 24.95 -40.79 17.97
N GLY A 58 24.91 -39.45 17.97
CA GLY A 58 25.81 -38.57 18.74
C GLY A 58 27.13 -38.27 18.02
N LYS A 59 27.31 -38.72 16.77
CA LYS A 59 28.48 -38.37 15.97
C LYS A 59 28.43 -36.88 15.59
N ARG A 60 29.54 -36.19 15.85
CA ARG A 60 29.69 -34.79 15.43
C ARG A 60 30.41 -34.72 14.08
N PRO A 61 30.01 -33.80 13.17
CA PRO A 61 30.74 -33.57 11.93
C PRO A 61 32.10 -32.92 12.20
N ASP A 62 33.11 -33.31 11.44
CA ASP A 62 34.45 -32.72 11.49
C ASP A 62 34.48 -31.33 10.82
N GLN A 63 33.67 -31.16 9.75
CA GLN A 63 33.49 -29.88 9.07
C GLN A 63 32.02 -29.69 8.70
N VAL A 64 31.56 -28.44 8.77
CA VAL A 64 30.20 -28.06 8.45
C VAL A 64 30.23 -26.91 7.44
N PHE A 65 29.40 -27.02 6.42
CA PHE A 65 29.19 -26.02 5.39
C PHE A 65 27.73 -25.57 5.48
N PRO A 66 27.46 -24.35 6.00
CA PRO A 66 26.11 -23.82 6.13
C PRO A 66 25.46 -23.63 4.76
N PHE A 67 24.15 -23.45 4.73
CA PHE A 67 23.41 -23.28 3.49
C PHE A 67 23.94 -22.10 2.66
N SER A 68 24.30 -22.40 1.41
CA SER A 68 24.69 -21.40 0.41
C SER A 68 23.52 -21.09 -0.53
N SER A 69 23.10 -19.83 -0.58
CA SER A 69 22.06 -19.38 -1.53
C SER A 69 22.55 -19.41 -2.98
N ALA A 70 23.86 -19.37 -3.22
CA ALA A 70 24.46 -19.46 -4.55
C ALA A 70 24.48 -20.91 -5.06
N PHE A 71 24.86 -21.87 -4.20
CA PHE A 71 25.02 -23.29 -4.56
C PHE A 71 23.84 -24.16 -4.15
N LYS A 72 22.86 -23.60 -3.41
CA LYS A 72 21.59 -24.24 -3.03
C LYS A 72 21.73 -25.55 -2.25
N TYR A 73 22.81 -25.72 -1.48
CA TYR A 73 23.01 -26.87 -0.61
C TYR A 73 23.66 -26.49 0.73
N SER A 74 23.51 -27.38 1.72
CA SER A 74 24.27 -27.45 2.97
C SER A 74 25.07 -28.75 2.97
N GLY A 75 26.22 -28.80 3.65
CA GLY A 75 27.06 -29.99 3.68
C GLY A 75 27.70 -30.23 5.04
N ALA A 76 28.02 -31.50 5.34
CA ALA A 76 28.80 -31.90 6.51
C ALA A 76 29.72 -33.08 6.20
N VAL A 77 30.90 -33.09 6.81
CA VAL A 77 31.89 -34.14 6.67
C VAL A 77 32.00 -34.92 7.97
N PHE A 78 31.90 -36.24 7.88
CA PHE A 78 32.03 -37.19 8.98
C PHE A 78 33.16 -38.21 8.62
N GLY A 79 34.36 -38.00 9.13
CA GLY A 79 35.53 -38.80 8.77
C GLY A 79 35.86 -38.67 7.27
N GLN A 80 35.73 -39.78 6.55
CA GLN A 80 35.97 -39.80 5.10
C GLN A 80 34.72 -39.63 4.23
N ARG A 81 33.53 -39.49 4.85
CA ARG A 81 32.24 -39.36 4.15
C ARG A 81 31.72 -37.94 4.23
N ALA A 82 31.32 -37.43 3.09
CA ALA A 82 30.72 -36.13 2.97
C ALA A 82 29.23 -36.26 2.60
N PHE A 83 28.36 -35.59 3.36
CA PHE A 83 26.91 -35.56 3.10
C PHE A 83 26.45 -34.17 2.72
N VAL A 84 25.51 -34.12 1.81
CA VAL A 84 24.93 -32.88 1.32
C VAL A 84 23.39 -32.94 1.33
N LEU A 85 22.78 -31.80 1.61
CA LEU A 85 21.34 -31.60 1.61
C LEU A 85 21.03 -30.32 0.80
N GLY A 86 20.18 -30.42 -0.21
CA GLY A 86 19.85 -29.25 -1.01
C GLY A 86 18.81 -29.48 -2.10
N ALA A 87 18.69 -28.51 -3.00
CA ALA A 87 17.75 -28.57 -4.11
C ALA A 87 18.13 -29.66 -5.12
N PRO A 88 17.16 -30.46 -5.58
CA PRO A 88 17.43 -31.61 -6.48
C PRO A 88 18.22 -31.24 -7.72
N GLU A 89 17.93 -30.11 -8.36
CA GLU A 89 18.56 -29.67 -9.60
C GLU A 89 20.07 -29.43 -9.44
N PHE A 90 20.47 -28.95 -8.24
CA PHE A 90 21.87 -28.62 -7.94
C PHE A 90 22.68 -29.83 -7.46
N LEU A 91 22.00 -30.79 -6.78
CA LEU A 91 22.68 -31.99 -6.28
C LEU A 91 22.78 -33.09 -7.33
N LEU A 92 21.67 -33.37 -8.03
CA LEU A 92 21.55 -34.49 -8.95
C LEU A 92 22.17 -34.20 -10.34
N ARG A 93 22.16 -32.93 -10.78
CA ARG A 93 22.76 -32.50 -12.06
C ARG A 93 22.41 -33.39 -13.24
N SER A 94 23.38 -34.08 -13.83
CA SER A 94 23.19 -35.02 -14.95
C SER A 94 22.28 -36.21 -14.60
N GLN A 95 22.13 -36.53 -13.32
CA GLN A 95 21.24 -37.59 -12.83
C GLN A 95 19.80 -37.09 -12.56
N TYR A 96 19.52 -35.81 -12.70
CA TYR A 96 18.23 -35.21 -12.40
C TYR A 96 17.08 -35.89 -13.16
N ASP A 97 17.29 -36.21 -14.44
CA ASP A 97 16.25 -36.83 -15.27
C ASP A 97 15.79 -38.20 -14.75
N ASN A 98 16.67 -38.95 -14.04
CA ASN A 98 16.32 -40.24 -13.44
C ASN A 98 15.34 -40.10 -12.26
N TYR A 99 15.31 -38.95 -11.61
CA TYR A 99 14.47 -38.64 -10.44
C TYR A 99 13.41 -37.58 -10.74
N ARG A 100 13.31 -37.13 -11.98
CA ARG A 100 12.44 -36.04 -12.41
C ARG A 100 10.98 -36.32 -12.10
N GLN A 101 10.50 -37.53 -12.41
CA GLN A 101 9.11 -37.89 -12.24
C GLN A 101 8.63 -37.77 -10.77
N PRO A 102 9.29 -38.38 -9.77
CA PRO A 102 8.89 -38.20 -8.37
C PRO A 102 9.06 -36.76 -7.89
N ILE A 103 10.11 -36.04 -8.30
CA ILE A 103 10.31 -34.63 -7.92
C ILE A 103 9.19 -33.74 -8.43
N GLU A 104 8.82 -33.87 -9.70
CA GLU A 104 7.72 -33.11 -10.31
C GLU A 104 6.36 -33.52 -9.72
N HIS A 105 6.16 -34.81 -9.44
CA HIS A 105 4.92 -35.31 -8.82
C HIS A 105 4.69 -34.66 -7.45
N TYR A 106 5.67 -34.71 -6.56
CA TYR A 106 5.54 -34.07 -5.24
C TYR A 106 5.55 -32.54 -5.31
N GLY A 107 6.31 -31.96 -6.24
CA GLY A 107 6.26 -30.53 -6.53
C GLY A 107 4.87 -30.06 -6.97
N SER A 108 4.17 -30.85 -7.80
CA SER A 108 2.78 -30.56 -8.23
C SER A 108 1.75 -30.69 -7.11
N GLN A 109 2.10 -31.35 -6.00
CA GLN A 109 1.27 -31.41 -4.78
C GLN A 109 1.60 -30.29 -3.78
N GLY A 110 2.45 -29.31 -4.16
CA GLY A 110 2.83 -28.20 -3.31
C GLY A 110 3.97 -28.48 -2.32
N TYR A 111 4.60 -29.67 -2.40
CA TYR A 111 5.74 -29.98 -1.55
C TYR A 111 7.04 -29.39 -2.09
N ARG A 112 7.84 -28.84 -1.19
CA ARG A 112 9.24 -28.54 -1.48
C ARG A 112 10.06 -29.80 -1.29
N VAL A 113 10.69 -30.29 -2.37
CA VAL A 113 11.53 -31.47 -2.36
C VAL A 113 12.98 -31.08 -2.10
N LEU A 114 13.62 -31.70 -1.12
CA LEU A 114 15.06 -31.65 -0.91
C LEU A 114 15.64 -33.06 -1.08
N VAL A 115 16.85 -33.13 -1.60
CA VAL A 115 17.63 -34.37 -1.70
C VAL A 115 18.71 -34.36 -0.64
N PHE A 116 18.80 -35.49 0.08
CA PHE A 116 19.91 -35.81 0.95
C PHE A 116 20.74 -36.94 0.35
N GLY A 117 22.07 -36.80 0.32
CA GLY A 117 22.90 -37.80 -0.29
C GLY A 117 24.35 -37.68 0.11
N GLU A 118 25.13 -38.73 -0.25
CA GLU A 118 26.57 -38.77 -0.05
C GLU A 118 27.33 -38.21 -1.26
N TYR A 119 28.17 -37.22 -1.01
CA TYR A 119 28.99 -36.57 -2.04
C TYR A 119 30.30 -37.33 -2.22
N GLN A 120 30.59 -37.71 -3.46
CA GLN A 120 31.76 -38.52 -3.82
C GLN A 120 33.02 -37.69 -4.05
N GLY A 121 33.11 -36.50 -3.53
CA GLY A 121 34.24 -35.57 -3.68
C GLY A 121 34.63 -34.93 -2.35
N THR A 122 35.58 -34.00 -2.40
CA THR A 122 35.95 -33.20 -1.23
C THR A 122 35.06 -31.96 -1.17
N LEU A 123 34.38 -31.77 -0.03
CA LEU A 123 33.55 -30.59 0.21
C LEU A 123 34.45 -29.40 0.54
N ASP A 124 34.32 -28.32 -0.23
CA ASP A 124 35.02 -27.05 -0.03
C ASP A 124 34.07 -25.83 0.08
N GLY A 125 32.78 -26.10 0.13
CA GLY A 125 31.73 -25.05 0.23
C GLY A 125 31.44 -24.32 -1.08
N LYS A 126 32.00 -24.80 -2.20
CA LYS A 126 31.78 -24.28 -3.55
C LYS A 126 30.87 -25.19 -4.36
N GLU A 127 30.87 -24.99 -5.67
CA GLU A 127 30.10 -25.82 -6.59
C GLU A 127 30.53 -27.27 -6.52
N LEU A 128 29.56 -28.19 -6.39
CA LEU A 128 29.86 -29.64 -6.36
C LEU A 128 30.37 -30.09 -7.72
N THR A 129 31.54 -30.70 -7.78
CA THR A 129 32.19 -31.15 -9.03
C THR A 129 32.06 -32.65 -9.27
N ALA A 130 31.90 -33.43 -8.18
CA ALA A 130 31.71 -34.88 -8.21
C ALA A 130 30.22 -35.25 -8.08
N PRO A 131 29.81 -36.49 -8.41
CA PRO A 131 28.43 -36.95 -8.28
C PRO A 131 28.01 -37.07 -6.81
N VAL A 132 26.71 -36.88 -6.58
CA VAL A 132 26.04 -37.15 -5.30
C VAL A 132 25.27 -38.46 -5.45
N ILE A 133 25.44 -39.39 -4.53
CA ILE A 133 24.61 -40.59 -4.42
C ILE A 133 23.44 -40.25 -3.52
N PRO A 134 22.20 -40.14 -4.07
CA PRO A 134 21.05 -39.76 -3.27
C PRO A 134 20.69 -40.88 -2.29
N SER A 135 20.61 -40.55 -1.01
CA SER A 135 20.18 -41.45 0.06
C SER A 135 18.68 -41.36 0.33
N GLY A 136 18.04 -40.22 0.03
CA GLY A 136 16.62 -40.03 0.19
C GLY A 136 16.15 -38.64 -0.19
N MET A 137 14.83 -38.48 -0.34
CA MET A 137 14.17 -37.20 -0.56
C MET A 137 13.38 -36.81 0.70
N ILE A 138 13.39 -35.51 1.00
CA ILE A 138 12.68 -34.94 2.14
C ILE A 138 11.61 -34.02 1.55
N LEU A 139 10.36 -34.28 1.92
CA LEU A 139 9.21 -33.51 1.48
C LEU A 139 8.82 -32.51 2.56
N LEU A 140 8.93 -31.25 2.26
CA LEU A 140 8.58 -30.16 3.15
C LEU A 140 7.25 -29.55 2.71
N ALA A 141 6.28 -29.53 3.62
CA ALA A 141 5.03 -28.82 3.42
C ALA A 141 5.10 -27.44 4.09
N ASN A 142 4.68 -26.44 3.39
CA ASN A 142 4.49 -25.11 3.93
C ASN A 142 2.99 -24.92 4.17
N PRO A 143 2.47 -25.04 5.42
CA PRO A 143 1.07 -24.82 5.69
C PRO A 143 0.71 -23.37 5.35
N ILE A 144 -0.35 -23.21 4.55
CA ILE A 144 -0.88 -21.88 4.25
C ILE A 144 -1.58 -21.37 5.50
N ARG A 145 -1.40 -20.09 5.78
CA ARG A 145 -2.11 -19.43 6.89
C ARG A 145 -3.61 -19.47 6.62
N GLU A 146 -4.42 -19.85 7.60
CA GLU A 146 -5.87 -19.97 7.48
C GLU A 146 -6.55 -18.70 6.94
N GLN A 147 -6.00 -17.53 7.26
CA GLN A 147 -6.53 -16.23 6.86
C GLN A 147 -6.07 -15.78 5.47
N ALA A 148 -5.15 -16.49 4.81
CA ALA A 148 -4.59 -16.08 3.52
C ALA A 148 -5.66 -15.99 2.42
N PRO A 149 -6.56 -16.97 2.22
CA PRO A 149 -7.58 -16.89 1.17
C PRO A 149 -8.54 -15.72 1.34
N GLU A 150 -8.92 -15.38 2.57
CA GLU A 150 -9.78 -14.24 2.85
C GLU A 150 -9.06 -12.92 2.55
N THR A 151 -7.79 -12.82 2.93
CA THR A 151 -6.96 -11.64 2.68
C THR A 151 -6.80 -11.38 1.17
N PHE A 152 -6.53 -12.43 0.36
CA PHE A 152 -6.40 -12.24 -1.09
C PHE A 152 -7.71 -11.91 -1.77
N ARG A 153 -8.82 -12.53 -1.36
CA ARG A 153 -10.15 -12.17 -1.82
C ARG A 153 -10.46 -10.71 -1.55
N TYR A 154 -10.16 -10.22 -0.33
CA TYR A 154 -10.31 -8.80 -0.01
C TYR A 154 -9.55 -7.91 -0.99
N PHE A 155 -8.28 -8.20 -1.31
CA PHE A 155 -7.51 -7.40 -2.26
C PHE A 155 -8.05 -7.48 -3.69
N ALA A 156 -8.49 -8.66 -4.15
CA ALA A 156 -9.13 -8.83 -5.46
C ALA A 156 -10.41 -7.99 -5.57
N GLU A 157 -11.29 -8.00 -4.56
CA GLU A 157 -12.49 -7.16 -4.48
C GLU A 157 -12.16 -5.65 -4.48
N GLN A 158 -10.99 -5.27 -3.98
CA GLN A 158 -10.50 -3.89 -4.05
C GLN A 158 -9.90 -3.54 -5.43
N GLY A 159 -9.85 -4.48 -6.37
CA GLY A 159 -9.27 -4.30 -7.70
C GLY A 159 -7.74 -4.29 -7.70
N VAL A 160 -7.12 -4.97 -6.74
CA VAL A 160 -5.67 -5.17 -6.67
C VAL A 160 -5.31 -6.47 -7.36
N THR A 161 -4.47 -6.40 -8.39
CA THR A 161 -3.91 -7.59 -9.04
C THR A 161 -2.71 -8.09 -8.24
N ILE A 162 -2.73 -9.38 -7.89
CA ILE A 162 -1.67 -10.00 -7.09
C ILE A 162 -0.70 -10.72 -8.02
N LYS A 163 0.59 -10.50 -7.81
CA LYS A 163 1.69 -11.24 -8.46
C LYS A 163 2.51 -11.94 -7.39
N VAL A 164 2.83 -13.22 -7.61
CA VAL A 164 3.66 -14.02 -6.70
C VAL A 164 5.05 -14.15 -7.29
N ILE A 165 6.07 -13.75 -6.54
CA ILE A 165 7.46 -13.76 -6.99
C ILE A 165 8.28 -14.56 -5.98
N SER A 166 8.85 -15.70 -6.40
CA SER A 166 9.59 -16.61 -5.53
C SER A 166 10.90 -17.08 -6.17
N GLY A 167 11.89 -17.41 -5.33
CA GLY A 167 13.10 -18.10 -5.76
C GLY A 167 12.92 -19.62 -5.90
N ASP A 168 11.77 -20.18 -5.52
CA ASP A 168 11.46 -21.60 -5.56
C ASP A 168 10.93 -22.05 -6.94
N ASN A 169 10.73 -23.35 -7.10
CA ASN A 169 10.23 -23.93 -8.34
C ASN A 169 8.84 -23.35 -8.71
N PRO A 170 8.62 -22.89 -9.96
CA PRO A 170 7.38 -22.22 -10.37
C PRO A 170 6.14 -23.08 -10.21
N VAL A 171 6.23 -24.40 -10.41
CA VAL A 171 5.09 -25.32 -10.26
C VAL A 171 4.64 -25.38 -8.80
N THR A 172 5.60 -25.58 -7.87
CA THR A 172 5.31 -25.60 -6.42
C THR A 172 4.68 -24.28 -5.96
N VAL A 173 5.26 -23.15 -6.41
CA VAL A 173 4.75 -21.81 -6.06
C VAL A 173 3.34 -21.59 -6.61
N SER A 174 3.06 -22.09 -7.83
CA SER A 174 1.73 -22.04 -8.46
C SER A 174 0.69 -22.81 -7.64
N GLU A 175 1.01 -24.02 -7.17
CA GLU A 175 0.08 -24.82 -6.35
C GLU A 175 -0.20 -24.15 -4.99
N VAL A 176 0.84 -23.67 -4.31
CA VAL A 176 0.69 -22.88 -3.07
C VAL A 176 -0.18 -21.63 -3.29
N ALA A 177 0.02 -20.93 -4.41
CA ALA A 177 -0.75 -19.73 -4.75
C ALA A 177 -2.24 -20.06 -5.05
N LYS A 178 -2.53 -21.20 -5.70
CA LYS A 178 -3.89 -21.71 -5.93
C LYS A 178 -4.60 -22.03 -4.62
N GLU A 179 -3.92 -22.76 -3.73
CA GLU A 179 -4.45 -23.13 -2.42
C GLU A 179 -4.70 -21.88 -1.55
N ALA A 180 -3.87 -20.83 -1.70
CA ALA A 180 -4.07 -19.53 -1.07
C ALA A 180 -5.21 -18.71 -1.70
N GLY A 181 -5.86 -19.19 -2.76
CA GLY A 181 -6.97 -18.51 -3.41
C GLY A 181 -6.59 -17.34 -4.30
N ILE A 182 -5.35 -17.30 -4.80
CA ILE A 182 -4.89 -16.24 -5.72
C ILE A 182 -5.46 -16.52 -7.13
N GLU A 183 -6.12 -15.51 -7.70
CA GLU A 183 -6.70 -15.59 -9.04
C GLU A 183 -5.60 -15.80 -10.09
N ASN A 184 -5.89 -16.66 -11.08
CA ASN A 184 -4.98 -16.98 -12.19
C ASN A 184 -3.61 -17.53 -11.75
N ALA A 185 -3.51 -18.16 -10.58
CA ALA A 185 -2.27 -18.74 -10.08
C ALA A 185 -1.70 -19.85 -10.99
N HIS A 186 -2.54 -20.47 -11.88
CA HIS A 186 -2.12 -21.45 -12.88
C HIS A 186 -1.26 -20.84 -14.00
N LEU A 187 -1.27 -19.51 -14.15
CA LEU A 187 -0.43 -18.78 -15.11
C LEU A 187 0.93 -18.51 -14.47
N TYR A 188 1.84 -19.46 -14.57
CA TYR A 188 3.18 -19.34 -14.01
C TYR A 188 4.27 -19.36 -15.10
N VAL A 189 5.43 -18.85 -14.75
CA VAL A 189 6.63 -18.85 -15.61
C VAL A 189 7.88 -19.10 -14.78
N ASP A 190 8.86 -19.78 -15.39
CA ASP A 190 10.22 -19.92 -14.89
C ASP A 190 11.02 -18.68 -15.28
N ALA A 191 11.41 -17.87 -14.29
CA ALA A 191 12.12 -16.62 -14.53
C ALA A 191 13.52 -16.83 -15.10
N SER A 192 14.09 -18.04 -15.01
CA SER A 192 15.37 -18.37 -15.67
C SER A 192 15.28 -18.30 -17.19
N THR A 193 14.08 -18.36 -17.77
CA THR A 193 13.84 -18.21 -19.22
C THR A 193 13.68 -16.77 -19.67
N LEU A 194 13.53 -15.83 -18.76
CA LEU A 194 13.33 -14.40 -19.05
C LEU A 194 14.69 -13.69 -19.06
N ASN A 195 15.23 -13.48 -20.26
CA ASN A 195 16.61 -13.00 -20.41
C ASN A 195 16.69 -11.51 -20.81
N THR A 196 15.62 -10.95 -21.36
CA THR A 196 15.59 -9.56 -21.82
C THR A 196 14.59 -8.70 -21.06
N ALA A 197 14.77 -7.37 -21.11
CA ALA A 197 13.80 -6.44 -20.53
C ALA A 197 12.43 -6.54 -21.19
N ASP A 198 12.37 -6.83 -22.49
CA ASP A 198 11.11 -7.01 -23.22
C ASP A 198 10.41 -8.30 -22.78
N ASP A 199 11.15 -9.40 -22.53
CA ASP A 199 10.57 -10.62 -21.95
C ASP A 199 9.91 -10.33 -20.59
N MET A 200 10.56 -9.51 -19.75
CA MET A 200 10.01 -9.12 -18.44
C MET A 200 8.73 -8.28 -18.58
N LEU A 201 8.71 -7.32 -19.54
CA LEU A 201 7.53 -6.49 -19.82
C LEU A 201 6.34 -7.32 -20.31
N ASP A 202 6.57 -8.31 -21.14
CA ASP A 202 5.52 -9.21 -21.64
C ASP A 202 5.06 -10.20 -20.56
N ALA A 203 6.01 -10.68 -19.74
CA ALA A 203 5.73 -11.65 -18.70
C ALA A 203 4.83 -11.07 -17.58
N VAL A 204 5.02 -9.80 -17.17
CA VAL A 204 4.20 -9.20 -16.12
C VAL A 204 2.74 -9.04 -16.51
N ASP A 205 2.43 -8.96 -17.81
CA ASP A 205 1.06 -8.90 -18.30
C ASP A 205 0.40 -10.29 -18.33
N ARG A 206 1.18 -11.34 -18.67
CA ARG A 206 0.66 -12.70 -18.95
C ARG A 206 0.61 -13.59 -17.71
N TYR A 207 1.60 -13.51 -16.83
CA TYR A 207 1.77 -14.45 -15.74
C TYR A 207 1.44 -13.85 -14.39
N THR A 208 0.92 -14.69 -13.50
CA THR A 208 0.61 -14.34 -12.11
C THR A 208 1.72 -14.81 -11.17
N VAL A 209 2.34 -15.94 -11.47
CA VAL A 209 3.36 -16.57 -10.62
C VAL A 209 4.69 -16.62 -11.36
N PHE A 210 5.75 -16.17 -10.67
CA PHE A 210 7.12 -16.17 -11.15
C PHE A 210 7.98 -17.01 -10.21
N GLY A 211 8.52 -18.13 -10.71
CA GLY A 211 9.41 -19.02 -9.96
C GLY A 211 10.87 -18.86 -10.37
N ARG A 212 11.80 -19.36 -9.54
CA ARG A 212 13.26 -19.28 -9.74
C ARG A 212 13.79 -17.86 -9.99
N VAL A 213 13.14 -16.87 -9.38
CA VAL A 213 13.48 -15.46 -9.56
C VAL A 213 14.72 -15.10 -8.75
N THR A 214 15.70 -14.47 -9.39
CA THR A 214 16.87 -13.88 -8.73
C THR A 214 16.54 -12.53 -8.08
N PRO A 215 17.34 -12.03 -7.12
CA PRO A 215 17.11 -10.72 -6.51
C PRO A 215 17.05 -9.57 -7.53
N GLU A 216 17.90 -9.59 -8.55
CA GLU A 216 17.90 -8.58 -9.61
C GLU A 216 16.65 -8.68 -10.49
N GLN A 217 16.19 -9.90 -10.81
CA GLN A 217 14.95 -10.08 -11.55
C GLN A 217 13.72 -9.63 -10.75
N LYS A 218 13.69 -9.77 -9.40
CA LYS A 218 12.63 -9.21 -8.57
C LYS A 218 12.51 -7.70 -8.76
N ARG A 219 13.64 -7.01 -8.76
CA ARG A 219 13.72 -5.58 -9.04
C ARG A 219 13.21 -5.22 -10.44
N GLN A 220 13.66 -5.98 -11.45
CA GLN A 220 13.24 -5.77 -12.85
C GLN A 220 11.74 -5.97 -13.05
N LEU A 221 11.12 -6.98 -12.40
CA LEU A 221 9.67 -7.21 -12.44
C LEU A 221 8.89 -6.04 -11.84
N VAL A 222 9.34 -5.49 -10.71
CA VAL A 222 8.74 -4.27 -10.12
C VAL A 222 8.86 -3.10 -11.11
N GLY A 223 10.03 -2.91 -11.71
CA GLY A 223 10.26 -1.88 -12.73
C GLY A 223 9.38 -2.05 -13.97
N ALA A 224 9.20 -3.28 -14.46
CA ALA A 224 8.35 -3.60 -15.60
C ALA A 224 6.86 -3.28 -15.31
N LEU A 225 6.36 -3.63 -14.12
CA LEU A 225 4.99 -3.26 -13.71
C LEU A 225 4.80 -1.74 -13.67
N LYS A 226 5.78 -0.99 -13.15
CA LYS A 226 5.74 0.48 -13.14
C LYS A 226 5.78 1.09 -14.53
N GLN A 227 6.56 0.53 -15.45
CA GLN A 227 6.59 0.95 -16.86
C GLN A 227 5.26 0.73 -17.57
N ARG A 228 4.50 -0.31 -17.18
CA ARG A 228 3.12 -0.55 -17.65
C ARG A 228 2.09 0.43 -17.04
N GLY A 229 2.53 1.33 -16.15
CA GLY A 229 1.68 2.34 -15.51
C GLY A 229 0.96 1.87 -14.26
N HIS A 230 1.37 0.73 -13.68
CA HIS A 230 0.82 0.25 -12.42
C HIS A 230 1.49 0.92 -11.22
N THR A 231 0.71 1.16 -10.16
CA THR A 231 1.24 1.48 -8.84
C THR A 231 1.53 0.16 -8.11
N VAL A 232 2.78 -0.06 -7.73
CA VAL A 232 3.27 -1.34 -7.24
C VAL A 232 3.52 -1.30 -5.74
N ALA A 233 2.84 -2.19 -5.01
CA ALA A 233 3.18 -2.50 -3.63
C ALA A 233 4.00 -3.80 -3.59
N MET A 234 5.19 -3.77 -2.98
CA MET A 234 6.06 -4.94 -2.79
C MET A 234 6.06 -5.37 -1.34
N THR A 235 5.82 -6.66 -1.11
CA THR A 235 5.95 -7.28 0.21
C THR A 235 7.09 -8.29 0.19
N GLY A 236 8.01 -8.22 1.14
CA GLY A 236 9.14 -9.13 1.25
C GLY A 236 9.71 -9.15 2.68
N ASP A 237 10.42 -10.23 3.02
CA ASP A 237 11.01 -10.46 4.34
C ASP A 237 12.51 -10.75 4.29
N GLY A 238 13.04 -11.05 3.11
CA GLY A 238 14.43 -11.45 2.91
C GLY A 238 15.37 -10.31 2.49
N VAL A 239 16.67 -10.53 2.67
CA VAL A 239 17.73 -9.65 2.14
C VAL A 239 17.63 -9.53 0.61
N ASN A 240 17.19 -10.59 -0.05
CA ASN A 240 17.00 -10.67 -1.50
C ASN A 240 15.90 -9.77 -2.04
N ASP A 241 15.03 -9.23 -1.17
CA ASP A 241 13.90 -8.38 -1.53
C ASP A 241 14.22 -6.89 -1.43
N VAL A 242 15.34 -6.52 -0.79
CA VAL A 242 15.71 -5.14 -0.47
C VAL A 242 15.69 -4.22 -1.69
N LEU A 243 16.20 -4.66 -2.83
CA LEU A 243 16.23 -3.86 -4.06
C LEU A 243 14.82 -3.65 -4.61
N ALA A 244 14.01 -4.69 -4.64
CA ALA A 244 12.62 -4.62 -5.10
C ALA A 244 11.74 -3.77 -4.15
N LEU A 245 11.95 -3.89 -2.82
CA LEU A 245 11.27 -3.05 -1.82
C LEU A 245 11.58 -1.56 -2.02
N LYS A 246 12.83 -1.20 -2.32
CA LYS A 246 13.22 0.20 -2.56
C LYS A 246 12.64 0.79 -3.84
N ASP A 247 12.50 -0.03 -4.88
CA ASP A 247 12.01 0.43 -6.19
C ASP A 247 10.47 0.46 -6.28
N ALA A 248 9.77 -0.21 -5.36
CA ALA A 248 8.30 -0.20 -5.28
C ALA A 248 7.74 1.17 -4.84
N ASP A 249 6.50 1.47 -5.24
CA ASP A 249 5.79 2.69 -4.81
C ASP A 249 5.35 2.60 -3.34
N CYS A 250 5.07 1.39 -2.86
CA CYS A 250 4.82 1.09 -1.46
C CYS A 250 5.56 -0.21 -1.10
N SER A 251 6.26 -0.23 0.03
CA SER A 251 7.00 -1.41 0.47
C SER A 251 6.62 -1.83 1.89
N VAL A 252 6.43 -3.14 2.05
CA VAL A 252 6.00 -3.77 3.31
C VAL A 252 6.97 -4.87 3.68
N ALA A 253 7.50 -4.85 4.89
CA ALA A 253 8.34 -5.91 5.44
C ALA A 253 7.70 -6.57 6.65
N MET A 254 8.16 -7.77 6.97
CA MET A 254 7.79 -8.51 8.17
C MET A 254 8.84 -8.27 9.25
N ALA A 255 8.42 -8.04 10.51
CA ALA A 255 9.37 -7.83 11.61
C ALA A 255 10.22 -9.07 11.90
N SER A 256 9.71 -10.28 11.63
CA SER A 256 10.46 -11.54 11.73
C SER A 256 11.45 -11.78 10.59
N GLY A 257 11.42 -10.93 9.56
CA GLY A 257 12.32 -11.00 8.41
C GLY A 257 13.71 -10.46 8.71
N SER A 258 14.47 -10.14 7.66
CA SER A 258 15.79 -9.54 7.81
C SER A 258 15.71 -8.06 8.20
N ASP A 259 16.63 -7.60 9.06
CA ASP A 259 16.75 -6.19 9.42
C ASP A 259 16.95 -5.31 8.18
N ALA A 260 17.66 -5.81 7.17
CA ALA A 260 17.86 -5.08 5.93
C ALA A 260 16.54 -4.83 5.16
N ALA A 261 15.62 -5.80 5.13
CA ALA A 261 14.30 -5.63 4.55
C ALA A 261 13.44 -4.67 5.38
N ALA A 262 13.47 -4.79 6.71
CA ALA A 262 12.75 -3.90 7.62
C ALA A 262 13.20 -2.44 7.48
N HIS A 263 14.50 -2.19 7.37
CA HIS A 263 15.06 -0.84 7.14
C HIS A 263 14.79 -0.29 5.72
N ALA A 264 14.61 -1.16 4.73
CA ALA A 264 14.33 -0.74 3.35
C ALA A 264 12.85 -0.45 3.11
N ALA A 265 11.95 -1.02 3.92
CA ALA A 265 10.52 -0.92 3.75
C ALA A 265 9.94 0.36 4.36
N GLN A 266 8.84 0.86 3.78
CA GLN A 266 8.08 2.00 4.30
C GLN A 266 7.15 1.59 5.45
N ILE A 267 6.70 0.33 5.46
CA ILE A 267 5.81 -0.25 6.47
C ILE A 267 6.43 -1.54 6.98
N VAL A 268 6.43 -1.74 8.30
CA VAL A 268 6.86 -3.00 8.94
C VAL A 268 5.70 -3.57 9.72
N LEU A 269 5.30 -4.81 9.40
CA LEU A 269 4.27 -5.53 10.13
C LEU A 269 4.88 -6.19 11.36
N LEU A 270 4.63 -5.63 12.53
CA LEU A 270 5.24 -6.07 13.80
C LEU A 270 4.83 -7.50 14.18
N GLU A 271 3.59 -7.88 13.89
CA GLU A 271 3.10 -9.25 14.14
C GLU A 271 3.55 -10.23 13.03
N SER A 272 4.27 -9.77 12.01
CA SER A 272 4.69 -10.56 10.84
C SER A 272 3.54 -11.33 10.18
N ASP A 273 2.35 -10.75 10.21
CA ASP A 273 1.13 -11.32 9.67
C ASP A 273 0.54 -10.45 8.55
N PHE A 274 0.59 -10.94 7.32
CA PHE A 274 0.04 -10.25 6.16
C PHE A 274 -1.49 -10.07 6.22
N ALA A 275 -2.20 -10.91 6.98
CA ALA A 275 -3.64 -10.77 7.20
C ALA A 275 -4.03 -9.46 7.91
N LYS A 276 -3.08 -8.72 8.47
CA LYS A 276 -3.29 -7.38 9.03
C LYS A 276 -3.34 -6.27 7.97
N MET A 277 -2.89 -6.52 6.74
CA MET A 277 -2.86 -5.52 5.67
C MET A 277 -4.22 -4.90 5.34
N PRO A 278 -5.35 -5.62 5.30
CA PRO A 278 -6.67 -5.00 5.17
C PRO A 278 -6.95 -3.90 6.21
N SER A 279 -6.52 -4.13 7.46
CA SER A 279 -6.67 -3.13 8.55
C SER A 279 -5.76 -1.91 8.33
N VAL A 280 -4.53 -2.12 7.86
CA VAL A 280 -3.59 -1.03 7.50
C VAL A 280 -4.17 -0.17 6.37
N VAL A 281 -4.71 -0.81 5.32
CA VAL A 281 -5.35 -0.10 4.21
C VAL A 281 -6.59 0.67 4.69
N ALA A 282 -7.41 0.07 5.57
CA ALA A 282 -8.59 0.73 6.12
C ALA A 282 -8.21 1.96 6.96
N GLU A 283 -7.13 1.88 7.75
CA GLU A 283 -6.61 2.99 8.53
C GLU A 283 -6.03 4.11 7.62
N GLY A 284 -5.26 3.74 6.60
CA GLY A 284 -4.79 4.70 5.60
C GLY A 284 -5.94 5.46 4.92
N ARG A 285 -7.01 4.76 4.55
CA ARG A 285 -8.23 5.39 4.00
C ARG A 285 -8.89 6.34 4.99
N ARG A 286 -9.00 5.95 6.26
CA ARG A 286 -9.53 6.81 7.32
C ARG A 286 -8.75 8.11 7.41
N VAL A 287 -7.44 8.02 7.48
CA VAL A 287 -6.56 9.18 7.60
C VAL A 287 -6.70 10.11 6.39
N VAL A 288 -6.60 9.57 5.18
CA VAL A 288 -6.68 10.37 3.95
C VAL A 288 -8.06 11.04 3.80
N ASN A 289 -9.16 10.30 4.02
CA ASN A 289 -10.52 10.85 3.94
C ASN A 289 -10.74 11.99 4.95
N ASN A 290 -10.23 11.82 6.18
CA ASN A 290 -10.38 12.84 7.23
C ASN A 290 -9.53 14.06 6.92
N ILE A 291 -8.29 13.89 6.48
CA ILE A 291 -7.40 15.00 6.07
C ILE A 291 -8.00 15.74 4.86
N GLU A 292 -8.58 15.04 3.87
CA GLU A 292 -9.20 15.66 2.70
C GLU A 292 -10.34 16.61 3.09
N ARG A 293 -11.22 16.16 4.01
CA ARG A 293 -12.31 16.99 4.53
C ARG A 293 -11.80 18.21 5.30
N THR A 294 -10.87 17.99 6.22
CA THR A 294 -10.27 19.03 7.04
C THR A 294 -9.53 20.05 6.18
N ALA A 295 -8.68 19.60 5.26
CA ALA A 295 -7.95 20.47 4.34
C ALA A 295 -8.89 21.33 3.49
N SER A 296 -10.03 20.76 3.06
CA SER A 296 -11.03 21.53 2.31
C SER A 296 -11.58 22.70 3.12
N LEU A 297 -11.89 22.51 4.42
CA LEU A 297 -12.38 23.60 5.29
C LEU A 297 -11.33 24.71 5.46
N PHE A 298 -10.07 24.34 5.70
CA PHE A 298 -8.99 25.33 5.84
C PHE A 298 -8.74 26.09 4.52
N LEU A 299 -8.82 25.41 3.40
CA LEU A 299 -8.56 26.02 2.09
C LEU A 299 -9.64 27.02 1.71
N VAL A 300 -10.91 26.80 2.07
CA VAL A 300 -12.00 27.77 1.89
C VAL A 300 -11.64 29.10 2.51
N LYS A 301 -11.23 29.10 3.79
CA LYS A 301 -10.83 30.32 4.51
C LYS A 301 -9.64 31.01 3.83
N ASN A 302 -8.64 30.25 3.40
CA ASN A 302 -7.44 30.84 2.79
C ASN A 302 -7.77 31.50 1.44
N ILE A 303 -8.63 30.88 0.61
CA ILE A 303 -9.10 31.45 -0.65
C ILE A 303 -9.87 32.74 -0.38
N PHE A 304 -10.83 32.70 0.56
CA PHE A 304 -11.58 33.89 0.95
C PHE A 304 -10.67 35.03 1.42
N SER A 305 -9.78 34.76 2.39
CA SER A 305 -8.88 35.77 2.94
C SER A 305 -7.97 36.38 1.89
N LEU A 306 -7.43 35.57 0.96
CA LEU A 306 -6.59 36.05 -0.12
C LEU A 306 -7.37 36.98 -1.05
N LEU A 307 -8.54 36.56 -1.53
CA LEU A 307 -9.36 37.35 -2.43
C LEU A 307 -9.85 38.64 -1.76
N MET A 308 -10.24 38.57 -0.50
CA MET A 308 -10.72 39.74 0.26
C MET A 308 -9.59 40.73 0.55
N SER A 309 -8.36 40.26 0.82
CA SER A 309 -7.19 41.14 0.97
C SER A 309 -6.86 41.86 -0.35
N VAL A 310 -6.88 41.16 -1.48
CA VAL A 310 -6.69 41.78 -2.80
C VAL A 310 -7.78 42.80 -3.08
N PHE A 311 -9.03 42.49 -2.81
CA PHE A 311 -10.17 43.40 -2.95
C PHE A 311 -9.98 44.67 -2.10
N SER A 312 -9.63 44.54 -0.82
CA SER A 312 -9.39 45.68 0.06
C SER A 312 -8.26 46.59 -0.46
N ILE A 313 -7.18 46.02 -0.99
CA ILE A 313 -6.08 46.82 -1.58
C ILE A 313 -6.53 47.53 -2.86
N VAL A 314 -7.21 46.83 -3.79
CA VAL A 314 -7.60 47.39 -5.08
C VAL A 314 -8.61 48.53 -4.93
N PHE A 315 -9.55 48.39 -4.01
CA PHE A 315 -10.60 49.38 -3.74
C PHE A 315 -10.21 50.36 -2.64
N MET A 316 -9.00 50.29 -2.08
CA MET A 316 -8.50 51.14 -0.97
C MET A 316 -9.45 51.16 0.23
N MET A 317 -10.04 50.01 0.57
CA MET A 317 -10.99 49.83 1.66
C MET A 317 -10.32 49.16 2.85
N ASN A 318 -10.82 49.43 4.05
CA ASN A 318 -10.41 48.66 5.23
C ASN A 318 -10.91 47.21 5.10
N TYR A 319 -10.16 46.27 5.67
CA TYR A 319 -10.59 44.87 5.74
C TYR A 319 -11.85 44.79 6.61
N PRO A 320 -12.96 44.19 6.12
CA PRO A 320 -14.30 44.37 6.74
C PRO A 320 -14.50 43.53 7.99
N LEU A 321 -13.55 42.76 8.45
CA LEU A 321 -13.66 41.84 9.59
C LEU A 321 -12.57 42.10 10.61
N GLU A 322 -12.91 42.08 11.88
CA GLU A 322 -11.99 42.15 13.01
C GLU A 322 -11.33 40.79 13.27
N PRO A 323 -10.06 40.73 13.74
CA PRO A 323 -9.37 39.48 14.04
C PRO A 323 -10.12 38.56 15.03
N SER A 324 -10.80 39.14 16.02
CA SER A 324 -11.64 38.43 16.99
C SER A 324 -12.82 37.73 16.33
N GLN A 325 -13.48 38.40 15.37
CA GLN A 325 -14.60 37.87 14.58
C GLN A 325 -14.17 36.71 13.68
N ILE A 326 -13.00 36.84 13.00
CA ILE A 326 -12.40 35.77 12.19
C ILE A 326 -12.08 34.56 13.06
N SER A 327 -11.59 34.78 14.29
CA SER A 327 -11.30 33.71 15.24
C SER A 327 -12.56 32.97 15.68
N LEU A 328 -13.65 33.69 15.96
CA LEU A 328 -14.95 33.13 16.32
C LEU A 328 -15.50 32.22 15.21
N ILE A 329 -15.56 32.74 13.99
CA ILE A 329 -16.06 31.97 12.83
C ILE A 329 -15.16 30.75 12.59
N SER A 330 -13.84 30.92 12.56
CA SER A 330 -12.90 29.82 12.33
C SER A 330 -12.99 28.74 13.39
N MET A 331 -13.26 29.07 14.64
CA MET A 331 -13.44 28.11 15.72
C MET A 331 -14.63 27.19 15.47
N PHE A 332 -15.80 27.74 15.13
CA PHE A 332 -17.05 26.96 15.00
C PHE A 332 -17.29 26.40 13.60
N THR A 333 -16.69 26.95 12.55
CA THR A 333 -16.90 26.45 11.18
C THR A 333 -15.73 25.62 10.65
N ILE A 334 -14.53 25.72 11.26
CA ILE A 334 -13.32 25.03 10.79
C ILE A 334 -12.68 24.21 11.92
N GLY A 335 -12.20 24.84 12.98
CA GLY A 335 -11.32 24.21 13.97
C GLY A 335 -11.97 23.05 14.72
N VAL A 336 -13.06 23.32 15.44
CA VAL A 336 -13.78 22.29 16.19
C VAL A 336 -14.39 21.24 15.27
N PRO A 337 -15.07 21.58 14.16
CA PRO A 337 -15.57 20.59 13.21
C PRO A 337 -14.46 19.72 12.60
N ALA A 338 -13.34 20.30 12.21
CA ALA A 338 -12.20 19.57 11.66
C ALA A 338 -11.67 18.55 12.66
N PHE A 339 -11.51 18.94 13.93
CA PHE A 339 -11.11 18.03 14.99
C PHE A 339 -12.11 16.89 15.19
N LEU A 340 -13.39 17.19 15.30
CA LEU A 340 -14.43 16.17 15.49
C LEU A 340 -14.52 15.21 14.29
N MET A 341 -14.43 15.70 13.06
CA MET A 341 -14.40 14.87 11.85
C MET A 341 -13.11 14.03 11.75
N SER A 342 -11.99 14.46 12.32
CA SER A 342 -10.77 13.67 12.34
C SER A 342 -10.87 12.40 13.20
N LEU A 343 -11.79 12.36 14.15
CA LEU A 343 -12.09 11.20 15.00
C LEU A 343 -13.01 10.17 14.30
N GLU A 344 -13.59 10.53 13.17
CA GLU A 344 -14.52 9.66 12.45
C GLU A 344 -13.81 8.48 11.78
N GLN A 345 -14.42 7.29 11.84
CA GLN A 345 -13.92 6.09 11.18
C GLN A 345 -14.40 5.98 9.72
N ASN A 346 -14.01 6.92 8.88
CA ASN A 346 -14.37 6.92 7.47
C ASN A 346 -13.38 6.05 6.64
N LYS A 347 -13.73 4.79 6.46
CA LYS A 347 -12.92 3.79 5.72
C LYS A 347 -13.33 3.65 4.23
N ASN A 348 -14.12 4.58 3.70
CA ASN A 348 -14.59 4.53 2.32
C ASN A 348 -13.41 4.56 1.33
N ARG A 349 -13.62 3.91 0.17
CA ARG A 349 -12.62 3.90 -0.90
C ARG A 349 -12.34 5.32 -1.40
N ILE A 350 -11.07 5.72 -1.40
CA ILE A 350 -10.61 7.00 -1.93
C ILE A 350 -10.81 7.00 -3.45
N ARG A 351 -11.39 8.05 -4.01
CA ARG A 351 -11.60 8.23 -5.45
C ARG A 351 -10.94 9.52 -5.90
N GLY A 352 -10.27 9.48 -7.05
CA GLY A 352 -9.58 10.64 -7.61
C GLY A 352 -8.27 10.97 -6.88
N HIS A 353 -7.75 12.19 -7.14
CA HIS A 353 -6.51 12.67 -6.55
C HIS A 353 -6.81 13.60 -5.37
N PHE A 354 -6.12 13.43 -4.27
CA PHE A 354 -6.29 14.20 -3.02
C PHE A 354 -6.34 15.72 -3.24
N LEU A 355 -5.33 16.28 -3.93
CA LEU A 355 -5.24 17.73 -4.16
C LEU A 355 -6.41 18.24 -5.00
N SER A 356 -6.81 17.50 -6.03
CA SER A 356 -7.95 17.86 -6.87
C SER A 356 -9.25 17.88 -6.06
N ASN A 357 -9.49 16.84 -5.26
CA ASN A 357 -10.70 16.73 -4.44
C ASN A 357 -10.81 17.89 -3.44
N VAL A 358 -9.69 18.20 -2.74
CA VAL A 358 -9.64 19.33 -1.78
C VAL A 358 -9.91 20.65 -2.49
N PHE A 359 -9.25 20.90 -3.62
CA PHE A 359 -9.38 22.15 -4.36
C PHE A 359 -10.80 22.35 -4.91
N PHE A 360 -11.39 21.30 -5.50
CA PHE A 360 -12.75 21.39 -6.06
C PHE A 360 -13.85 21.56 -5.03
N ARG A 361 -13.64 21.08 -3.81
CA ARG A 361 -14.58 21.32 -2.70
C ARG A 361 -14.42 22.73 -2.14
N ALA A 362 -13.19 23.23 -2.04
CA ALA A 362 -12.90 24.50 -1.39
C ALA A 362 -13.10 25.71 -2.31
N LEU A 363 -12.75 25.61 -3.59
CA LEU A 363 -12.75 26.75 -4.51
C LEU A 363 -14.15 27.40 -4.69
N PRO A 364 -15.23 26.64 -4.96
CA PRO A 364 -16.56 27.25 -5.09
C PRO A 364 -17.01 27.94 -3.81
N ALA A 365 -16.69 27.34 -2.66
CA ALA A 365 -17.05 27.85 -1.34
C ALA A 365 -16.31 29.15 -1.04
N GLY A 366 -14.98 29.18 -1.20
CA GLY A 366 -14.19 30.40 -0.95
C GLY A 366 -14.51 31.55 -1.91
N ILE A 367 -14.85 31.26 -3.17
CA ILE A 367 -15.33 32.27 -4.12
C ILE A 367 -16.73 32.78 -3.71
N THR A 368 -17.61 31.91 -3.22
CA THR A 368 -18.92 32.32 -2.74
C THR A 368 -18.81 33.27 -1.55
N ASP A 369 -17.97 32.90 -0.54
CA ASP A 369 -17.68 33.78 0.59
C ASP A 369 -17.21 35.15 0.11
N PHE A 370 -16.27 35.18 -0.81
CA PHE A 370 -15.73 36.42 -1.36
C PHE A 370 -16.81 37.26 -2.09
N VAL A 371 -17.57 36.66 -3.01
CA VAL A 371 -18.56 37.40 -3.83
C VAL A 371 -19.66 37.97 -2.93
N VAL A 372 -20.15 37.15 -1.99
CA VAL A 372 -21.28 37.58 -1.12
C VAL A 372 -20.84 38.64 -0.12
N ILE A 373 -19.66 38.50 0.49
CA ILE A 373 -19.10 39.49 1.43
C ILE A 373 -18.73 40.79 0.71
N SER A 374 -18.00 40.71 -0.43
CA SER A 374 -17.65 41.93 -1.18
C SER A 374 -18.88 42.69 -1.69
N GLY A 375 -19.89 41.94 -2.14
CA GLY A 375 -21.19 42.52 -2.48
C GLY A 375 -21.81 43.29 -1.30
N LEU A 376 -21.90 42.64 -0.10
CA LEU A 376 -22.43 43.29 1.09
C LEU A 376 -21.62 44.53 1.47
N VAL A 377 -20.29 44.49 1.38
CA VAL A 377 -19.41 45.65 1.68
C VAL A 377 -19.72 46.82 0.75
N ILE A 378 -19.82 46.60 -0.56
CA ILE A 378 -20.11 47.64 -1.55
C ILE A 378 -21.50 48.28 -1.24
N PHE A 379 -22.54 47.47 -1.02
CA PHE A 379 -23.88 47.99 -0.74
C PHE A 379 -23.92 48.73 0.60
N CYS A 380 -23.25 48.22 1.64
CA CYS A 380 -23.22 48.94 2.92
C CYS A 380 -22.55 50.33 2.81
N GLN A 381 -21.51 50.45 1.97
CA GLN A 381 -20.89 51.76 1.73
C GLN A 381 -21.79 52.71 0.99
N GLU A 382 -22.48 52.27 -0.06
CA GLU A 382 -23.45 53.10 -0.79
C GLU A 382 -24.57 53.58 0.11
N PHE A 383 -25.01 52.78 1.08
CA PHE A 383 -26.04 53.15 2.03
C PHE A 383 -25.54 53.86 3.27
N ASN A 384 -24.25 54.25 3.34
CA ASN A 384 -23.62 54.93 4.46
C ASN A 384 -23.84 54.22 5.80
N VAL A 385 -23.62 52.91 5.84
CA VAL A 385 -23.70 52.09 7.07
C VAL A 385 -22.44 52.29 7.90
N ALA A 386 -22.56 52.34 9.22
CA ALA A 386 -21.41 52.46 10.13
C ALA A 386 -20.50 51.23 10.04
N ASP A 387 -19.16 51.44 10.17
CA ASP A 387 -18.14 50.36 10.02
C ASP A 387 -18.36 49.22 11.03
N SER A 388 -18.86 49.51 12.26
CA SER A 388 -19.18 48.52 13.28
C SER A 388 -20.32 47.60 12.85
N ASP A 389 -21.35 48.17 12.21
CA ASP A 389 -22.51 47.44 11.69
C ASP A 389 -22.10 46.59 10.48
N LEU A 390 -21.27 47.15 9.60
CA LEU A 390 -20.70 46.46 8.44
C LEU A 390 -19.92 45.21 8.90
N SER A 391 -18.96 45.39 9.81
CA SER A 391 -18.14 44.33 10.35
C SER A 391 -18.94 43.20 10.98
N THR A 392 -19.98 43.58 11.80
CA THR A 392 -20.89 42.60 12.40
C THR A 392 -21.70 41.85 11.36
N SER A 393 -22.22 42.56 10.34
CA SER A 393 -23.02 41.94 9.26
C SER A 393 -22.16 40.98 8.41
N CYS A 394 -20.95 41.35 8.08
CA CYS A 394 -20.00 40.47 7.39
C CYS A 394 -19.70 39.21 8.22
N THR A 395 -19.56 39.35 9.54
CA THR A 395 -19.36 38.24 10.49
C THR A 395 -20.54 37.27 10.49
N ILE A 396 -21.78 37.77 10.60
CA ILE A 396 -22.97 36.95 10.59
C ILE A 396 -23.12 36.23 9.23
N LEU A 397 -22.93 36.96 8.14
CA LEU A 397 -23.03 36.40 6.79
C LEU A 397 -22.01 35.30 6.55
N LEU A 398 -20.73 35.53 6.92
CA LEU A 398 -19.67 34.53 6.81
C LEU A 398 -19.91 33.32 7.71
N ALA A 399 -20.53 33.52 8.89
CA ALA A 399 -20.96 32.43 9.76
C ALA A 399 -22.07 31.57 9.09
N ILE A 400 -23.07 32.20 8.44
CA ILE A 400 -24.11 31.49 7.69
C ILE A 400 -23.50 30.65 6.57
N VAL A 401 -22.64 31.27 5.76
CA VAL A 401 -21.95 30.56 4.66
C VAL A 401 -21.10 29.43 5.22
N GLY A 402 -20.32 29.65 6.28
CA GLY A 402 -19.48 28.67 6.92
C GLY A 402 -20.25 27.45 7.43
N VAL A 403 -21.42 27.65 8.03
CA VAL A 403 -22.33 26.58 8.49
C VAL A 403 -22.93 25.81 7.29
N MET A 404 -23.21 26.45 6.17
CA MET A 404 -23.69 25.80 4.94
C MET A 404 -22.56 24.96 4.29
N ILE A 405 -21.33 25.48 4.27
CA ILE A 405 -20.15 24.76 3.77
C ILE A 405 -19.87 23.54 4.64
N LEU A 406 -19.93 23.70 5.97
CA LEU A 406 -19.76 22.59 6.92
C LEU A 406 -20.79 21.47 6.66
N TYR A 407 -22.06 21.81 6.42
CA TYR A 407 -23.10 20.85 6.04
C TYR A 407 -22.73 20.07 4.77
N ARG A 408 -22.24 20.76 3.73
CA ARG A 408 -21.83 20.13 2.46
C ARG A 408 -20.64 19.19 2.63
N ILE A 409 -19.63 19.61 3.38
CA ILE A 409 -18.39 18.82 3.59
C ILE A 409 -18.65 17.61 4.49
N ALA A 410 -19.52 17.76 5.49
CA ALA A 410 -19.94 16.66 6.38
C ALA A 410 -20.89 15.65 5.72
N SER A 411 -21.45 15.98 4.54
CA SER A 411 -22.37 15.09 3.81
C SER A 411 -21.65 13.79 3.33
N PRO A 412 -22.32 12.61 3.40
CA PRO A 412 -23.70 12.36 3.87
C PRO A 412 -23.87 12.54 5.38
N MET A 413 -24.96 13.19 5.78
CA MET A 413 -25.23 13.55 7.18
C MET A 413 -25.60 12.32 8.02
N THR A 414 -24.70 11.88 8.88
CA THR A 414 -24.96 10.88 9.92
C THR A 414 -25.59 11.52 11.17
N LYS A 415 -26.10 10.73 12.12
CA LYS A 415 -26.57 11.24 13.41
C LYS A 415 -25.49 12.05 14.15
N TYR A 416 -24.24 11.61 14.04
CA TYR A 416 -23.09 12.30 14.61
C TYR A 416 -22.86 13.67 13.95
N HIS A 417 -22.93 13.75 12.60
CA HIS A 417 -22.78 15.00 11.87
C HIS A 417 -23.90 15.98 12.17
N TRP A 418 -25.15 15.52 12.31
CA TRP A 418 -26.26 16.38 12.73
C TRP A 418 -26.05 16.96 14.13
N ALA A 419 -25.66 16.13 15.11
CA ALA A 419 -25.35 16.58 16.45
C ALA A 419 -24.21 17.62 16.45
N MET A 420 -23.12 17.33 15.76
CA MET A 420 -22.00 18.27 15.58
C MET A 420 -22.47 19.59 14.97
N TRP A 421 -23.20 19.53 13.86
CA TRP A 421 -23.64 20.70 13.13
C TRP A 421 -24.53 21.61 13.99
N PHE A 422 -25.52 21.05 14.69
CA PHE A 422 -26.37 21.83 15.62
C PHE A 422 -25.55 22.40 16.80
N THR A 423 -24.60 21.63 17.33
CA THR A 423 -23.72 22.12 18.41
C THR A 423 -22.88 23.32 17.96
N MET A 424 -22.37 23.30 16.72
CA MET A 424 -21.61 24.44 16.16
C MET A 424 -22.49 25.68 16.01
N ILE A 425 -23.71 25.53 15.48
CA ILE A 425 -24.67 26.65 15.36
C ILE A 425 -25.00 27.23 16.73
N PHE A 426 -25.35 26.37 17.68
CA PHE A 426 -25.70 26.79 19.02
C PHE A 426 -24.54 27.50 19.73
N GLY A 427 -23.33 26.94 19.65
CA GLY A 427 -22.12 27.55 20.22
C GLY A 427 -21.80 28.90 19.60
N LEU A 428 -21.94 29.03 18.28
CA LEU A 428 -21.74 30.28 17.57
C LEU A 428 -22.76 31.34 17.99
N LEU A 429 -24.04 31.00 18.03
CA LEU A 429 -25.08 31.89 18.50
C LEU A 429 -24.88 32.30 19.97
N PHE A 430 -24.53 31.35 20.83
CA PHE A 430 -24.20 31.65 22.23
C PHE A 430 -23.08 32.68 22.35
N CYS A 431 -21.96 32.48 21.62
CA CYS A 431 -20.85 33.45 21.64
C CYS A 431 -21.27 34.83 21.09
N MET A 432 -22.07 34.87 20.01
CA MET A 432 -22.53 36.13 19.43
C MET A 432 -23.47 36.93 20.38
N ILE A 433 -24.29 36.25 21.18
CA ILE A 433 -25.26 36.89 22.07
C ILE A 433 -24.62 37.24 23.43
N PHE A 434 -23.93 36.26 24.06
CA PHE A 434 -23.46 36.41 25.43
C PHE A 434 -22.02 36.90 25.55
N MET A 435 -21.21 36.75 24.50
CA MET A 435 -19.79 37.13 24.45
C MET A 435 -19.52 38.21 23.39
N ASN A 436 -20.53 38.98 23.05
CA ASN A 436 -20.49 40.01 22.00
C ASN A 436 -19.34 41.01 22.16
N GLN A 437 -19.02 41.41 23.39
CA GLN A 437 -17.92 42.36 23.68
C GLN A 437 -16.55 41.77 23.37
N ILE A 438 -16.33 40.45 23.58
CA ILE A 438 -15.06 39.77 23.29
C ILE A 438 -14.85 39.69 21.78
N PHE A 439 -15.90 39.47 21.03
CA PHE A 439 -15.85 39.27 19.59
C PHE A 439 -16.22 40.53 18.79
N ALA A 440 -16.25 41.70 19.42
CA ALA A 440 -16.57 42.97 18.78
C ALA A 440 -17.87 42.93 17.94
N ILE A 441 -18.91 42.29 18.45
CA ILE A 441 -20.24 42.18 17.82
C ILE A 441 -21.12 43.37 18.31
N SER A 442 -21.56 44.20 17.39
CA SER A 442 -22.44 45.35 17.66
C SER A 442 -23.91 45.06 17.34
N THR A 443 -24.82 45.91 17.79
CA THR A 443 -26.23 45.85 17.42
C THR A 443 -26.41 46.38 15.99
N LEU A 444 -27.16 45.64 15.16
CA LEU A 444 -27.35 45.99 13.75
C LEU A 444 -28.42 47.08 13.59
N SER A 445 -28.14 48.07 12.77
CA SER A 445 -29.15 48.99 12.25
C SER A 445 -30.17 48.31 11.35
N ARG A 446 -31.39 48.82 11.27
CA ARG A 446 -32.45 48.22 10.43
C ARG A 446 -32.04 48.11 8.95
N ARG A 447 -31.28 49.08 8.42
CA ARG A 447 -30.81 49.10 7.04
C ARG A 447 -29.83 47.94 6.82
N CYS A 448 -28.87 47.78 7.71
CA CYS A 448 -27.88 46.74 7.64
C CYS A 448 -28.50 45.32 7.78
N ALA A 449 -29.48 45.19 8.70
CA ALA A 449 -30.21 43.93 8.86
C ALA A 449 -31.01 43.53 7.61
N MET A 450 -31.61 44.48 6.88
CA MET A 450 -32.29 44.19 5.61
C MET A 450 -31.29 43.70 4.52
N LEU A 451 -30.15 44.38 4.38
CA LEU A 451 -29.11 43.97 3.45
C LEU A 451 -28.57 42.58 3.79
N LEU A 452 -28.28 42.31 5.06
CA LEU A 452 -27.86 41.01 5.54
C LEU A 452 -28.81 39.88 5.14
N ILE A 453 -30.14 40.08 5.32
CA ILE A 453 -31.16 39.09 4.94
C ILE A 453 -31.14 38.83 3.43
N ILE A 454 -31.05 39.88 2.61
CA ILE A 454 -30.99 39.74 1.15
C ILE A 454 -29.78 38.91 0.74
N PHE A 455 -28.58 39.25 1.25
CA PHE A 455 -27.35 38.52 0.94
C PHE A 455 -27.34 37.10 1.49
N ALA A 456 -27.92 36.86 2.66
CA ALA A 456 -28.08 35.52 3.22
C ALA A 456 -28.95 34.62 2.33
N VAL A 457 -30.04 35.14 1.76
CA VAL A 457 -30.88 34.39 0.81
C VAL A 457 -30.18 34.11 -0.50
N ILE A 458 -29.32 35.04 -0.98
CA ILE A 458 -28.56 34.88 -2.23
C ILE A 458 -27.42 33.86 -2.07
N THR A 459 -26.97 33.61 -0.86
CA THR A 459 -25.78 32.75 -0.60
C THR A 459 -25.96 31.30 -1.12
N GLU A 460 -27.11 30.68 -0.87
CA GLU A 460 -27.37 29.30 -1.33
C GLU A 460 -27.35 29.16 -2.86
N PRO A 461 -28.15 29.96 -3.61
CA PRO A 461 -28.05 29.95 -5.06
C PRO A 461 -26.62 30.23 -5.58
N ALA A 462 -25.95 31.23 -5.02
CA ALA A 462 -24.58 31.57 -5.40
C ALA A 462 -23.63 30.38 -5.24
N LEU A 463 -23.63 29.72 -4.09
CA LEU A 463 -22.82 28.54 -3.82
C LEU A 463 -23.14 27.38 -4.77
N ARG A 464 -24.42 27.18 -5.08
CA ARG A 464 -24.87 26.13 -6.00
C ARG A 464 -24.40 26.39 -7.44
N TYR A 465 -24.62 27.60 -7.95
CA TYR A 465 -24.21 27.95 -9.33
C TYR A 465 -22.69 27.97 -9.50
N LEU A 466 -21.95 28.52 -8.54
CA LEU A 466 -20.49 28.49 -8.57
C LEU A 466 -19.94 27.07 -8.50
N SER A 467 -20.54 26.19 -7.72
CA SER A 467 -20.16 24.77 -7.68
C SER A 467 -20.35 24.10 -9.04
N LEU A 468 -21.48 24.34 -9.72
CA LEU A 468 -21.75 23.81 -11.05
C LEU A 468 -20.79 24.40 -12.12
N LEU A 469 -20.48 25.69 -12.01
CA LEU A 469 -19.55 26.36 -12.92
C LEU A 469 -18.14 25.77 -12.80
N VAL A 470 -17.62 25.65 -11.58
CA VAL A 470 -16.30 25.07 -11.30
C VAL A 470 -16.24 23.62 -11.79
N GLN A 471 -17.29 22.83 -11.58
CA GLN A 471 -17.36 21.47 -12.09
C GLN A 471 -17.33 21.42 -13.62
N LYS A 472 -18.08 22.26 -14.32
CA LYS A 472 -18.05 22.33 -15.79
C LYS A 472 -16.68 22.75 -16.34
N ILE A 473 -16.03 23.71 -15.69
CA ILE A 473 -14.67 24.15 -16.09
C ILE A 473 -13.69 22.99 -15.94
N TRP A 474 -13.81 22.20 -14.87
CA TRP A 474 -12.97 21.05 -14.65
C TRP A 474 -13.18 19.93 -15.67
N ASP A 475 -14.43 19.58 -15.92
CA ASP A 475 -14.78 18.57 -16.91
C ASP A 475 -14.24 18.96 -18.30
N LEU A 476 -14.33 20.25 -18.64
CA LEU A 476 -13.75 20.80 -19.88
C LEU A 476 -12.21 20.71 -19.87
N ALA A 477 -11.57 21.07 -18.77
CA ALA A 477 -10.11 20.98 -18.64
C ALA A 477 -9.63 19.52 -18.73
N GLY A 478 -10.33 18.58 -18.11
CA GLY A 478 -10.07 17.14 -18.20
C GLY A 478 -10.24 16.61 -19.63
N TRP A 479 -11.28 17.04 -20.33
CA TRP A 479 -11.48 16.68 -21.73
C TRP A 479 -10.36 17.23 -22.63
N ILE A 480 -9.93 18.48 -22.42
CA ILE A 480 -8.80 19.08 -23.16
C ILE A 480 -7.50 18.34 -22.89
N ALA A 481 -7.20 18.02 -21.62
CA ALA A 481 -6.01 17.29 -21.24
C ALA A 481 -5.95 15.91 -21.91
N LYS A 482 -7.06 15.15 -21.87
CA LYS A 482 -7.19 13.85 -22.54
C LYS A 482 -6.96 13.96 -24.05
N LYS A 483 -7.53 14.96 -24.71
CA LYS A 483 -7.36 15.18 -26.14
C LYS A 483 -5.92 15.57 -26.52
N LEU A 484 -5.22 16.27 -25.62
CA LEU A 484 -3.80 16.60 -25.80
C LEU A 484 -2.91 15.36 -25.65
N GLU A 485 -3.22 14.48 -24.68
CA GLU A 485 -2.50 13.20 -24.52
C GLU A 485 -2.72 12.27 -25.73
N GLU A 486 -3.94 12.14 -26.22
CA GLU A 486 -4.25 11.36 -27.42
C GLU A 486 -3.47 11.89 -28.64
N ARG A 487 -3.38 13.23 -28.81
CA ARG A 487 -2.56 13.84 -29.85
C ARG A 487 -1.06 13.61 -29.67
N LYS A 488 -0.55 13.61 -28.44
CA LYS A 488 0.86 13.28 -28.17
C LYS A 488 1.15 11.83 -28.51
N ARG A 489 0.29 10.89 -28.10
CA ARG A 489 0.41 9.45 -28.44
C ARG A 489 0.37 9.21 -29.94
N ALA A 490 -0.54 9.86 -30.66
CA ALA A 490 -0.61 9.77 -32.12
C ALA A 490 0.67 10.27 -32.80
N ARG A 491 1.24 11.40 -32.34
CA ARG A 491 2.53 11.91 -32.87
C ARG A 491 3.72 11.00 -32.57
N THR A 492 3.73 10.31 -31.42
CA THR A 492 4.81 9.35 -31.06
C THR A 492 4.75 8.09 -31.92
N LEU A 493 3.57 7.70 -32.39
CA LEU A 493 3.37 6.58 -33.31
C LEU A 493 3.70 6.94 -34.79
N GLU A 494 3.65 8.21 -35.19
CA GLU A 494 4.00 8.66 -36.55
C GLU A 494 5.52 8.80 -36.78
N PHE A 495 6.36 8.80 -35.75
CA PHE A 495 7.82 8.81 -35.91
C PHE A 495 8.41 7.53 -35.26
N PRO A 496 8.54 6.41 -36.02
CA PRO A 496 9.34 5.30 -35.57
C PRO A 496 10.80 5.79 -35.39
N GLN A 497 11.37 5.58 -34.22
CA GLN A 497 12.77 5.92 -33.94
C GLN A 497 13.65 5.27 -35.00
N ILE A 498 14.26 6.07 -35.86
CA ILE A 498 15.33 5.65 -36.75
C ILE A 498 16.49 5.26 -35.84
N ALA A 499 16.70 3.96 -35.67
CA ALA A 499 17.83 3.41 -34.93
C ALA A 499 19.11 3.86 -35.65
N VAL A 500 19.80 4.84 -35.09
CA VAL A 500 21.17 5.14 -35.46
C VAL A 500 22.05 4.02 -34.92
N LYS A 501 22.39 3.07 -35.83
CA LYS A 501 23.52 2.16 -35.59
C LYS A 501 24.79 2.99 -35.42
N LYS A 502 25.42 2.90 -34.28
CA LYS A 502 26.85 3.08 -34.09
C LYS A 502 27.42 1.90 -33.34
#